data_835f239d09820cf2538a05bbca714afc
#
_entry.id   835f239d09820cf2538a05bbca714afc
#
_cell.length_a   1.000
_cell.length_b   1.000
_cell.length_c   1.000
_cell.angle_alpha   90.00
_cell.angle_beta   90.00
_cell.angle_gamma   90.00
#
_symmetry.space_group_name_H-M   'P 1'
#
loop_
_entity.id
_entity.type
_entity.pdbx_description
1 polymer ?
#
loop_
_entity_poly.entity_id
_entity_poly.type
_entity_poly.pdbx_seq_one_letter_code
_entity_poly.pdbx_strand_id
1 'polypeptide(L)'
;MKVYPTDGTFPVYYESGKKAEEVTFKNGKPHGLRTQWYESGQLKSEQRYKAGKRHGKCLAWYENSLLFKESHYKEGKSHGADTVWNEDGSLWRKYNWKNGTIDGHQIKWHNNGQKQSDCNYKDGKLEGLTITWRENGSIEKEEIFKNGFLDPS
;
A
#
# COMPACT_ATOMS: atom_id res chain seq x y z
N MET A 1 -8.01 -20.29 22.41
CA MET A 1 -6.99 -20.40 21.34
C MET A 1 -7.71 -20.72 20.03
N LYS A 2 -7.67 -19.85 19.01
CA LYS A 2 -8.26 -20.20 17.70
C LYS A 2 -7.40 -21.29 17.07
N VAL A 3 -7.96 -22.48 16.93
CA VAL A 3 -7.31 -23.58 16.20
C VAL A 3 -7.52 -23.31 14.71
N TYR A 4 -6.48 -22.86 14.03
CA TYR A 4 -6.51 -22.73 12.58
C TYR A 4 -6.33 -24.11 11.94
N PRO A 5 -7.14 -24.44 10.94
CA PRO A 5 -7.04 -25.71 10.25
C PRO A 5 -5.72 -25.84 9.48
N THR A 6 -5.28 -27.09 9.25
CA THR A 6 -4.01 -27.37 8.57
C THR A 6 -4.02 -26.95 7.11
N ASP A 7 -5.11 -27.24 6.38
CA ASP A 7 -5.25 -26.93 4.95
C ASP A 7 -6.70 -26.60 4.60
N GLY A 8 -6.89 -25.76 3.60
CA GLY A 8 -8.20 -25.40 3.05
C GLY A 8 -8.53 -23.92 3.13
N THR A 9 -9.71 -23.56 2.66
CA THR A 9 -10.23 -22.20 2.65
C THR A 9 -11.32 -22.05 3.71
N PHE A 10 -11.20 -21.04 4.58
CA PHE A 10 -12.06 -20.88 5.75
C PHE A 10 -12.71 -19.51 5.72
N PRO A 11 -14.05 -19.46 5.71
CA PRO A 11 -14.81 -18.23 5.83
C PRO A 11 -14.94 -17.79 7.30
N VAL A 12 -15.00 -16.47 7.50
CA VAL A 12 -15.42 -15.81 8.72
C VAL A 12 -16.61 -14.94 8.37
N TYR A 13 -17.59 -14.86 9.26
CA TYR A 13 -18.83 -14.11 9.05
C TYR A 13 -18.98 -13.02 10.09
N TYR A 14 -19.66 -11.94 9.71
CA TYR A 14 -20.19 -10.93 10.61
C TYR A 14 -21.33 -11.52 11.46
N GLU A 15 -21.73 -10.84 12.53
CA GLU A 15 -22.88 -11.22 13.35
C GLU A 15 -24.19 -11.25 12.52
N SER A 16 -24.27 -10.43 11.48
CA SER A 16 -25.37 -10.41 10.50
C SER A 16 -25.44 -11.65 9.60
N GLY A 17 -24.47 -12.57 9.69
CA GLY A 17 -24.37 -13.76 8.84
C GLY A 17 -23.75 -13.50 7.48
N LYS A 18 -23.39 -12.26 7.12
CA LYS A 18 -22.66 -11.95 5.88
C LYS A 18 -21.19 -12.34 5.98
N LYS A 19 -20.58 -12.73 4.87
CA LYS A 19 -19.16 -13.07 4.82
C LYS A 19 -18.30 -11.83 5.10
N ALA A 20 -17.42 -11.93 6.09
CA ALA A 20 -16.48 -10.88 6.48
C ALA A 20 -15.08 -11.12 5.91
N GLU A 21 -14.67 -12.39 5.89
CA GLU A 21 -13.33 -12.78 5.45
C GLU A 21 -13.34 -14.20 4.91
N GLU A 22 -12.42 -14.46 4.00
CA GLU A 22 -12.07 -15.81 3.56
C GLU A 22 -10.55 -15.90 3.43
N VAL A 23 -9.96 -16.93 4.00
CA VAL A 23 -8.51 -17.14 3.99
C VAL A 23 -8.16 -18.58 3.70
N THR A 24 -7.21 -18.78 2.82
CA THR A 24 -6.68 -20.11 2.50
C THR A 24 -5.44 -20.41 3.34
N PHE A 25 -5.39 -21.61 3.89
CA PHE A 25 -4.25 -22.13 4.66
C PHE A 25 -3.61 -23.31 3.96
N LYS A 26 -2.30 -23.45 4.16
CA LYS A 26 -1.51 -24.62 3.80
C LYS A 26 -0.50 -24.88 4.91
N ASN A 27 -0.48 -26.10 5.44
CA ASN A 27 0.36 -26.49 6.58
C ASN A 27 0.19 -25.53 7.78
N GLY A 28 -1.05 -25.16 8.12
CA GLY A 28 -1.39 -24.26 9.24
C GLY A 28 -0.97 -22.80 9.06
N LYS A 29 -0.52 -22.41 7.86
CA LYS A 29 -0.09 -21.03 7.55
C LYS A 29 -0.93 -20.44 6.43
N PRO A 30 -1.27 -19.12 6.48
CA PRO A 30 -1.89 -18.46 5.35
C PRO A 30 -1.11 -18.69 4.06
N HIS A 31 -1.81 -19.10 3.00
CA HIS A 31 -1.23 -19.40 1.70
C HIS A 31 -2.27 -19.15 0.59
N GLY A 32 -1.90 -18.43 -0.47
CA GLY A 32 -2.85 -18.04 -1.50
C GLY A 32 -3.55 -16.73 -1.18
N LEU A 33 -4.84 -16.65 -1.51
CA LEU A 33 -5.62 -15.43 -1.38
C LEU A 33 -6.28 -15.36 0.01
N ARG A 34 -6.25 -14.17 0.61
CA ARG A 34 -7.11 -13.73 1.70
C ARG A 34 -7.97 -12.60 1.20
N THR A 35 -9.28 -12.77 1.26
CA THR A 35 -10.26 -11.78 0.83
C THR A 35 -11.06 -11.30 2.03
N GLN A 36 -11.31 -10.00 2.11
CA GLN A 36 -12.16 -9.39 3.14
C GLN A 36 -13.26 -8.57 2.47
N TRP A 37 -14.42 -8.53 3.09
CA TRP A 37 -15.59 -7.75 2.64
C TRP A 37 -16.02 -6.79 3.73
N TYR A 38 -16.63 -5.70 3.35
CA TYR A 38 -17.42 -4.86 4.23
C TYR A 38 -18.75 -5.56 4.59
N GLU A 39 -19.39 -5.14 5.63
CA GLU A 39 -20.71 -5.69 6.03
C GLU A 39 -21.81 -5.38 5.01
N SER A 40 -21.64 -4.31 4.20
CA SER A 40 -22.43 -4.02 3.01
C SER A 40 -22.33 -5.09 1.92
N GLY A 41 -21.28 -5.93 1.96
CA GLY A 41 -21.01 -7.00 1.00
C GLY A 41 -19.98 -6.61 -0.08
N GLN A 42 -19.57 -5.34 -0.13
CA GLN A 42 -18.53 -4.88 -1.05
C GLN A 42 -17.16 -5.41 -0.65
N LEU A 43 -16.29 -5.58 -1.64
CA LEU A 43 -14.92 -6.03 -1.44
C LEU A 43 -14.13 -4.95 -0.66
N LYS A 44 -13.46 -5.37 0.41
CA LYS A 44 -12.64 -4.52 1.26
C LYS A 44 -11.15 -4.68 0.99
N SER A 45 -10.68 -5.92 0.86
CA SER A 45 -9.28 -6.16 0.52
C SER A 45 -9.04 -7.55 -0.06
N GLU A 46 -8.03 -7.64 -0.91
CA GLU A 46 -7.41 -8.87 -1.37
C GLU A 46 -5.91 -8.85 -1.07
N GLN A 47 -5.45 -9.88 -0.39
CA GLN A 47 -4.06 -10.01 0.04
C GLN A 47 -3.54 -11.39 -0.33
N ARG A 48 -2.38 -11.44 -0.97
CA ARG A 48 -1.75 -12.71 -1.32
C ARG A 48 -0.72 -13.11 -0.27
N TYR A 49 -0.72 -14.39 0.09
CA TYR A 49 0.19 -14.98 1.07
C TYR A 49 0.95 -16.18 0.48
N LYS A 50 2.18 -16.35 0.92
CA LYS A 50 3.00 -17.52 0.67
C LYS A 50 3.67 -17.94 1.98
N ALA A 51 3.36 -19.14 2.47
CA ALA A 51 3.92 -19.69 3.70
C ALA A 51 3.81 -18.73 4.92
N GLY A 52 2.64 -18.10 5.12
CA GLY A 52 2.35 -17.18 6.23
C GLY A 52 2.81 -15.74 6.02
N LYS A 53 3.52 -15.42 4.93
CA LYS A 53 4.02 -14.09 4.64
C LYS A 53 3.27 -13.46 3.46
N ARG A 54 2.97 -12.15 3.53
CA ARG A 54 2.45 -11.44 2.35
C ARG A 54 3.43 -11.56 1.19
N HIS A 55 2.90 -11.84 0.00
CA HIS A 55 3.71 -12.04 -1.19
C HIS A 55 2.92 -11.68 -2.45
N GLY A 56 3.48 -10.81 -3.30
CA GLY A 56 2.82 -10.33 -4.51
C GLY A 56 1.91 -9.13 -4.25
N LYS A 57 0.96 -8.92 -5.14
CA LYS A 57 0.04 -7.77 -5.14
C LYS A 57 -1.01 -7.90 -4.04
N CYS A 58 -1.25 -6.79 -3.32
CA CYS A 58 -2.31 -6.61 -2.35
C CYS A 58 -3.13 -5.38 -2.73
N LEU A 59 -4.45 -5.51 -2.66
CA LEU A 59 -5.41 -4.47 -2.99
C LEU A 59 -6.32 -4.19 -1.80
N ALA A 60 -6.76 -2.94 -1.67
CA ALA A 60 -7.79 -2.55 -0.73
C ALA A 60 -8.70 -1.49 -1.39
N TRP A 61 -9.99 -1.52 -1.04
CA TRP A 61 -11.01 -0.63 -1.57
C TRP A 61 -11.72 0.11 -0.45
N TYR A 62 -12.22 1.27 -0.76
CA TYR A 62 -13.22 1.97 0.03
C TYR A 62 -14.57 1.25 -0.05
N GLU A 63 -15.49 1.58 0.85
CA GLU A 63 -16.85 1.00 0.84
C GLU A 63 -17.67 1.44 -0.39
N ASN A 64 -17.34 2.56 -1.02
CA ASN A 64 -17.88 3.01 -2.31
C ASN A 64 -17.32 2.23 -3.52
N SER A 65 -16.55 1.17 -3.30
CA SER A 65 -15.89 0.30 -4.29
C SER A 65 -14.75 0.96 -5.09
N LEU A 66 -14.38 2.20 -4.81
CA LEU A 66 -13.19 2.80 -5.39
C LEU A 66 -11.93 2.23 -4.73
N LEU A 67 -10.87 2.11 -5.52
CA LEU A 67 -9.60 1.59 -5.04
C LEU A 67 -8.98 2.55 -4.02
N PHE A 68 -8.70 2.06 -2.82
CA PHE A 68 -8.01 2.78 -1.77
C PHE A 68 -6.48 2.63 -1.89
N LYS A 69 -6.03 1.39 -2.08
CA LYS A 69 -4.60 1.08 -2.06
C LYS A 69 -4.24 -0.10 -2.94
N GLU A 70 -3.15 0.04 -3.68
CA GLU A 70 -2.41 -1.05 -4.31
C GLU A 70 -0.99 -1.10 -3.72
N SER A 71 -0.54 -2.27 -3.30
CA SER A 71 0.79 -2.46 -2.73
C SER A 71 1.36 -3.82 -3.13
N HIS A 72 2.68 -3.94 -3.12
CA HIS A 72 3.38 -5.15 -3.46
C HIS A 72 4.28 -5.61 -2.31
N TYR A 73 4.33 -6.91 -2.10
CA TYR A 73 5.11 -7.54 -1.03
C TYR A 73 5.96 -8.70 -1.55
N LYS A 74 7.13 -8.84 -0.95
CA LYS A 74 8.02 -9.99 -1.14
C LYS A 74 8.48 -10.48 0.22
N GLU A 75 8.20 -11.77 0.54
CA GLU A 75 8.57 -12.41 1.81
C GLU A 75 8.13 -11.60 3.05
N GLY A 76 6.94 -10.99 3.01
CA GLY A 76 6.36 -10.18 4.09
C GLY A 76 6.82 -8.72 4.15
N LYS A 77 7.79 -8.32 3.35
CA LYS A 77 8.30 -6.95 3.27
C LYS A 77 7.71 -6.21 2.09
N SER A 78 7.41 -4.92 2.23
CA SER A 78 7.02 -4.06 1.11
C SER A 78 8.10 -4.07 0.04
N HIS A 79 7.72 -4.27 -1.23
CA HIS A 79 8.65 -4.39 -2.35
C HIS A 79 7.97 -4.02 -3.66
N GLY A 80 8.47 -2.99 -4.35
CA GLY A 80 7.86 -2.45 -5.56
C GLY A 80 6.93 -1.27 -5.27
N ALA A 81 6.02 -1.00 -6.19
CA ALA A 81 5.13 0.15 -6.10
C ALA A 81 4.07 0.00 -4.98
N ASP A 82 3.77 1.11 -4.33
CA ASP A 82 2.67 1.32 -3.38
C ASP A 82 1.94 2.59 -3.80
N THR A 83 0.68 2.48 -4.18
CA THR A 83 -0.14 3.60 -4.62
C THR A 83 -1.36 3.69 -3.72
N VAL A 84 -1.69 4.90 -3.30
CA VAL A 84 -2.87 5.19 -2.47
C VAL A 84 -3.68 6.29 -3.14
N TRP A 85 -4.98 6.11 -3.13
CA TRP A 85 -5.98 7.03 -3.66
C TRP A 85 -6.86 7.57 -2.54
N ASN A 86 -7.45 8.72 -2.76
CA ASN A 86 -8.51 9.28 -1.93
C ASN A 86 -9.84 8.58 -2.22
N GLU A 87 -10.84 8.82 -1.38
CA GLU A 87 -12.18 8.21 -1.50
C GLU A 87 -12.96 8.67 -2.75
N ASP A 88 -12.57 9.80 -3.35
CA ASP A 88 -13.06 10.29 -4.63
C ASP A 88 -12.36 9.68 -5.87
N GLY A 89 -11.37 8.81 -5.64
CA GLY A 89 -10.58 8.15 -6.68
C GLY A 89 -9.37 8.95 -7.17
N SER A 90 -9.16 10.17 -6.68
CA SER A 90 -7.96 10.95 -7.01
C SER A 90 -6.70 10.34 -6.37
N LEU A 91 -5.54 10.56 -7.00
CA LEU A 91 -4.27 10.08 -6.44
C LEU A 91 -3.92 10.89 -5.19
N TRP A 92 -3.50 10.19 -4.13
CA TRP A 92 -2.92 10.80 -2.95
C TRP A 92 -1.40 10.65 -2.91
N ARG A 93 -0.87 9.40 -3.14
CA ARG A 93 0.57 9.17 -3.15
C ARG A 93 0.98 7.95 -3.96
N LYS A 94 2.22 7.99 -4.50
CA LYS A 94 2.93 6.85 -5.08
C LYS A 94 4.30 6.72 -4.45
N TYR A 95 4.61 5.54 -3.95
CA TYR A 95 5.88 5.21 -3.30
C TYR A 95 6.48 3.96 -3.92
N ASN A 96 7.80 3.86 -3.87
CA ASN A 96 8.51 2.64 -4.22
C ASN A 96 9.26 2.10 -3.02
N TRP A 97 9.27 0.79 -2.91
CA TRP A 97 9.87 0.06 -1.80
C TRP A 97 10.81 -1.02 -2.30
N LYS A 98 11.90 -1.24 -1.56
CA LYS A 98 12.84 -2.34 -1.79
C LYS A 98 13.11 -3.02 -0.45
N ASN A 99 12.62 -4.27 -0.31
CA ASN A 99 12.81 -5.09 0.88
C ASN A 99 12.41 -4.42 2.21
N GLY A 100 11.34 -3.61 2.21
CA GLY A 100 10.81 -2.92 3.38
C GLY A 100 11.37 -1.52 3.63
N THR A 101 12.31 -1.07 2.79
CA THR A 101 12.89 0.27 2.83
C THR A 101 12.37 1.09 1.64
N ILE A 102 12.11 2.36 1.83
CA ILE A 102 11.77 3.28 0.74
C ILE A 102 12.98 3.39 -0.20
N ASP A 103 12.74 3.17 -1.51
CA ASP A 103 13.80 3.20 -2.53
C ASP A 103 13.19 3.57 -3.89
N GLY A 104 13.66 4.65 -4.51
CA GLY A 104 13.15 5.21 -5.75
C GLY A 104 12.20 6.39 -5.55
N HIS A 105 11.44 6.73 -6.58
CA HIS A 105 10.57 7.89 -6.61
C HIS A 105 9.43 7.82 -5.60
N GLN A 106 9.18 8.96 -4.95
CA GLN A 106 8.08 9.20 -4.03
C GLN A 106 7.33 10.46 -4.48
N ILE A 107 6.05 10.33 -4.77
CA ILE A 107 5.22 11.45 -5.20
C ILE A 107 3.99 11.54 -4.31
N LYS A 108 3.65 12.76 -3.89
CA LYS A 108 2.38 13.08 -3.22
C LYS A 108 1.62 14.13 -4.01
N TRP A 109 0.31 14.11 -3.88
CA TRP A 109 -0.60 15.08 -4.48
C TRP A 109 -1.45 15.76 -3.42
N HIS A 110 -1.79 17.00 -3.66
CA HIS A 110 -2.83 17.74 -2.96
C HIS A 110 -4.22 17.20 -3.34
N ASN A 111 -5.24 17.50 -2.54
CA ASN A 111 -6.60 17.08 -2.83
C ASN A 111 -7.16 17.67 -4.15
N ASN A 112 -6.62 18.79 -4.63
CA ASN A 112 -6.96 19.38 -5.93
C ASN A 112 -6.30 18.68 -7.13
N GLY A 113 -5.55 17.58 -6.91
CA GLY A 113 -4.88 16.79 -7.93
C GLY A 113 -3.52 17.32 -8.40
N GLN A 114 -3.09 18.49 -7.93
CA GLN A 114 -1.76 19.01 -8.22
C GLN A 114 -0.70 18.31 -7.36
N LYS A 115 0.53 18.20 -7.87
CA LYS A 115 1.63 17.64 -7.09
C LYS A 115 1.86 18.47 -5.82
N GLN A 116 2.06 17.78 -4.70
CA GLN A 116 2.50 18.35 -3.42
C GLN A 116 4.00 18.17 -3.23
N SER A 117 4.54 17.00 -3.55
CA SER A 117 5.97 16.72 -3.46
C SER A 117 6.41 15.67 -4.46
N ASP A 118 7.63 15.80 -4.95
CA ASP A 118 8.32 14.81 -5.79
C ASP A 118 9.77 14.70 -5.30
N CYS A 119 10.15 13.53 -4.86
CA CYS A 119 11.47 13.28 -4.32
C CYS A 119 11.93 11.86 -4.63
N ASN A 120 13.22 11.63 -4.54
CA ASN A 120 13.82 10.33 -4.73
C ASN A 120 14.51 9.84 -3.47
N TYR A 121 14.40 8.54 -3.20
CA TYR A 121 15.07 7.87 -2.09
C TYR A 121 16.01 6.78 -2.60
N LYS A 122 17.12 6.63 -1.93
CA LYS A 122 18.04 5.51 -2.11
C LYS A 122 18.34 4.90 -0.75
N ASP A 123 18.02 3.61 -0.60
CA ASP A 123 18.22 2.87 0.65
C ASP A 123 17.66 3.61 1.89
N GLY A 124 16.47 4.22 1.76
CA GLY A 124 15.75 4.93 2.83
C GLY A 124 16.18 6.36 3.09
N LYS A 125 17.10 6.91 2.30
CA LYS A 125 17.61 8.28 2.44
C LYS A 125 17.25 9.10 1.22
N LEU A 126 16.92 10.39 1.42
CA LEU A 126 16.73 11.33 0.31
C LEU A 126 17.98 11.41 -0.55
N GLU A 127 17.81 11.36 -1.86
CA GLU A 127 18.88 11.40 -2.84
C GLU A 127 18.46 12.17 -4.09
N GLY A 128 19.20 13.22 -4.44
CA GLY A 128 18.93 14.05 -5.60
C GLY A 128 17.91 15.15 -5.33
N LEU A 129 17.28 15.65 -6.39
CA LEU A 129 16.35 16.77 -6.33
C LEU A 129 15.05 16.39 -5.61
N THR A 130 14.64 17.23 -4.69
CA THR A 130 13.33 17.22 -4.01
C THR A 130 12.63 18.54 -4.31
N ILE A 131 11.39 18.44 -4.79
CA ILE A 131 10.55 19.61 -5.08
C ILE A 131 9.27 19.51 -4.28
N THR A 132 8.85 20.60 -3.67
CA THR A 132 7.53 20.76 -3.07
C THR A 132 6.77 21.90 -3.73
N TRP A 133 5.46 21.74 -3.82
CA TRP A 133 4.55 22.72 -4.44
C TRP A 133 3.41 23.08 -3.50
N ARG A 134 2.96 24.31 -3.59
CA ARG A 134 1.72 24.77 -2.97
C ARG A 134 0.51 24.27 -3.73
N GLU A 135 -0.66 24.34 -3.13
CA GLU A 135 -1.93 23.95 -3.76
C GLU A 135 -2.27 24.73 -5.04
N ASN A 136 -1.70 25.93 -5.23
CA ASN A 136 -1.85 26.72 -6.46
C ASN A 136 -0.87 26.29 -7.58
N GLY A 137 -0.07 25.24 -7.36
CA GLY A 137 0.92 24.73 -8.31
C GLY A 137 2.25 25.48 -8.37
N SER A 138 2.40 26.59 -7.61
CA SER A 138 3.69 27.26 -7.52
C SER A 138 4.69 26.44 -6.71
N ILE A 139 5.95 26.45 -7.14
CA ILE A 139 7.03 25.83 -6.37
C ILE A 139 7.15 26.51 -5.01
N GLU A 140 7.16 25.72 -3.96
CA GLU A 140 7.40 26.18 -2.61
C GLU A 140 8.88 26.04 -2.23
N LYS A 141 9.49 24.90 -2.59
CA LYS A 141 10.88 24.60 -2.27
C LYS A 141 11.49 23.65 -3.28
N GLU A 142 12.76 23.93 -3.61
CA GLU A 142 13.63 23.01 -4.35
C GLU A 142 14.90 22.80 -3.54
N GLU A 143 15.26 21.56 -3.33
CA GLU A 143 16.44 21.19 -2.54
C GLU A 143 17.11 19.96 -3.16
N ILE A 144 18.43 19.91 -3.09
CA ILE A 144 19.21 18.75 -3.49
C ILE A 144 19.69 18.00 -2.24
N PHE A 145 19.50 16.72 -2.20
CA PHE A 145 19.93 15.86 -1.11
C PHE A 145 20.95 14.83 -1.58
N LYS A 146 21.90 14.53 -0.69
CA LYS A 146 22.88 13.47 -0.87
C LYS A 146 23.00 12.64 0.41
N ASN A 147 22.69 11.34 0.32
CA ASN A 147 22.67 10.44 1.46
C ASN A 147 21.77 10.91 2.63
N GLY A 148 20.67 11.64 2.35
CA GLY A 148 19.72 12.17 3.33
C GLY A 148 20.08 13.52 3.92
N PHE A 149 21.19 14.12 3.52
CA PHE A 149 21.62 15.45 3.95
C PHE A 149 21.43 16.46 2.81
N LEU A 150 21.07 17.71 3.18
CA LEU A 150 20.97 18.78 2.21
C LEU A 150 22.36 19.02 1.60
N ASP A 151 22.40 19.02 0.24
CA ASP A 151 23.61 19.35 -0.53
C ASP A 151 23.50 20.81 -0.98
N PRO A 152 24.27 21.72 -0.42
CA PRO A 152 24.17 23.15 -0.73
C PRO A 152 24.89 23.54 -2.03
N SER A 153 25.39 22.57 -2.82
CA SER A 153 26.21 22.83 -4.04
C SER A 153 25.35 23.22 -5.24
#